data_881a82a0eea863cd8443670c259043be
#
_entry.id   881a82a0eea863cd8443670c259043be
#
_cell.length_a   1.000
_cell.length_b   1.000
_cell.length_c   1.000
_cell.angle_alpha   90.00
_cell.angle_beta   90.00
_cell.angle_gamma   90.00
#
_symmetry.space_group_name_H-M   'P 1'
#
loop_
_entity.id
_entity.type
_entity.pdbx_description
1 polymer ?
#
loop_
_entity_poly.entity_id
_entity_poly.type
_entity_poly.pdbx_seq_one_letter_code
_entity_poly.pdbx_strand_id
1 'polypeptide(L)'
;MATIDLNKYGITDVKEVVYNPSYDILYNEETKSDLKGFEVGQVTELGAVNVMTGDYTGRSPKDKFFVMDDTTRDTIWWTSPEYPNDNKPVTEEAWKEIKKIATKELSDKKLFVVDAFCGANPNSRLKLRFIMEVAWQAHFVTNMFIRPTEEELKNFGEPDFVIMNASKAKVTNYKELGLNSETAVVFNLTEKVQVIINTWYGGEMKKGMFSYMNYLLPLNGMASMHCSANTSMDGKETAIFFGLSGTGKTTLSTDPKRQLIGDDEHGWDDDGVFNFEGGCYAKVINLSKENEPDIYNAIRRDALLENVTVDKDGKIDFTDKSVTENTRVSYPIYHIENIVKPVSKSGHAQKVIFLSADAFGVLPPVSILTPEQTKYYFLSGFTAKLAGTERGITEPTPTFSACFGAAFLSLHPTKYAEELVKKMEANGSTAYLVNTGWNGTGKRISIKDTRGIIDAILDGSIDKAETKSIPYFDFKVPTALPGVDPTILDPRDTYADAAQWEQKAKDLAQRFIKNFDKFTGNEAGKALVAAGPKL
;
A
#
# COMPACT_ATOMS: atom_id res chain seq x y z
N MET A 1 8.94 -26.67 -22.66
CA MET A 1 8.45 -25.92 -21.49
C MET A 1 8.73 -26.77 -20.27
N ALA A 2 9.33 -26.24 -19.23
CA ALA A 2 9.54 -27.01 -18.00
C ALA A 2 8.16 -27.36 -17.41
N THR A 3 7.92 -28.64 -17.19
CA THR A 3 6.68 -29.10 -16.55
C THR A 3 6.80 -28.75 -15.07
N ILE A 4 5.93 -27.88 -14.57
CA ILE A 4 5.90 -27.52 -13.16
C ILE A 4 5.30 -28.69 -12.38
N ASP A 5 6.07 -29.25 -11.47
CA ASP A 5 5.59 -30.28 -10.55
C ASP A 5 4.84 -29.64 -9.37
N LEU A 6 3.51 -29.72 -9.41
CA LEU A 6 2.64 -29.24 -8.34
C LEU A 6 2.45 -30.26 -7.20
N ASN A 7 2.83 -31.52 -7.41
CA ASN A 7 2.73 -32.56 -6.37
C ASN A 7 3.56 -32.22 -5.14
N LYS A 8 4.70 -31.55 -5.32
CA LYS A 8 5.55 -31.11 -4.22
C LYS A 8 4.85 -30.12 -3.27
N TYR A 9 3.78 -29.46 -3.72
CA TYR A 9 2.95 -28.58 -2.90
C TYR A 9 1.72 -29.28 -2.32
N GLY A 10 1.54 -30.58 -2.61
CA GLY A 10 0.36 -31.36 -2.20
C GLY A 10 -0.85 -31.19 -3.13
N ILE A 11 -0.66 -30.65 -4.33
CA ILE A 11 -1.71 -30.48 -5.35
C ILE A 11 -1.53 -31.62 -6.37
N THR A 12 -2.52 -32.50 -6.47
CA THR A 12 -2.43 -33.75 -7.25
C THR A 12 -3.46 -33.80 -8.38
N ASP A 13 -3.20 -34.70 -9.35
CA ASP A 13 -4.13 -35.00 -10.44
C ASP A 13 -4.56 -33.80 -11.27
N VAL A 14 -3.67 -32.80 -11.41
CA VAL A 14 -3.93 -31.58 -12.18
C VAL A 14 -4.15 -31.92 -13.65
N LYS A 15 -5.30 -31.51 -14.19
CA LYS A 15 -5.71 -31.81 -15.57
C LYS A 15 -4.96 -31.00 -16.62
N GLU A 16 -4.73 -29.73 -16.31
CA GLU A 16 -4.05 -28.79 -17.19
C GLU A 16 -3.40 -27.67 -16.35
N VAL A 17 -2.20 -27.27 -16.74
CA VAL A 17 -1.53 -26.09 -16.17
C VAL A 17 -1.33 -25.07 -17.28
N VAL A 18 -1.97 -23.90 -17.12
CA VAL A 18 -1.72 -22.71 -17.95
C VAL A 18 -0.63 -21.90 -17.27
N TYR A 19 0.60 -22.03 -17.76
CA TYR A 19 1.77 -21.43 -17.14
C TYR A 19 2.17 -20.11 -17.78
N ASN A 20 2.29 -19.06 -16.97
CA ASN A 20 2.64 -17.70 -17.39
C ASN A 20 1.94 -17.28 -18.70
N PRO A 21 0.60 -17.33 -18.73
CA PRO A 21 -0.14 -17.02 -19.94
C PRO A 21 0.08 -15.58 -20.39
N SER A 22 0.11 -15.35 -21.69
CA SER A 22 0.10 -14.00 -22.26
C SER A 22 -1.24 -13.30 -21.96
N TYR A 23 -1.29 -11.99 -22.12
CA TYR A 23 -2.53 -11.23 -21.97
C TYR A 23 -3.63 -11.70 -22.93
N ASP A 24 -3.29 -12.13 -24.14
CA ASP A 24 -4.28 -12.67 -25.08
C ASP A 24 -4.87 -14.01 -24.61
N ILE A 25 -4.04 -14.89 -24.04
CA ILE A 25 -4.52 -16.14 -23.43
C ILE A 25 -5.41 -15.84 -22.23
N LEU A 26 -4.98 -14.93 -21.33
CA LEU A 26 -5.77 -14.52 -20.17
C LEU A 26 -7.13 -13.95 -20.58
N TYR A 27 -7.13 -13.03 -21.55
CA TYR A 27 -8.37 -12.45 -22.08
C TYR A 27 -9.32 -13.52 -22.62
N ASN A 28 -8.81 -14.47 -23.41
CA ASN A 28 -9.62 -15.55 -23.93
C ASN A 28 -10.14 -16.49 -22.82
N GLU A 29 -9.32 -16.80 -21.82
CA GLU A 29 -9.71 -17.68 -20.72
C GLU A 29 -10.78 -17.04 -19.81
N GLU A 30 -10.65 -15.76 -19.48
CA GLU A 30 -11.56 -15.06 -18.56
C GLU A 30 -12.88 -14.57 -19.19
N THR A 31 -12.98 -14.62 -20.54
CA THR A 31 -14.18 -14.22 -21.28
C THR A 31 -14.88 -15.37 -22.00
N LYS A 32 -14.51 -16.62 -21.70
CA LYS A 32 -15.18 -17.80 -22.26
C LYS A 32 -16.68 -17.82 -21.95
N SER A 33 -17.47 -18.24 -22.93
CA SER A 33 -18.94 -18.25 -22.81
C SER A 33 -19.51 -19.31 -21.87
N ASP A 34 -18.70 -20.31 -21.50
CA ASP A 34 -19.07 -21.41 -20.59
C ASP A 34 -18.76 -21.11 -19.13
N LEU A 35 -18.07 -20.01 -18.83
CA LEU A 35 -17.82 -19.55 -17.45
C LEU A 35 -19.10 -19.17 -16.74
N LYS A 36 -19.12 -19.32 -15.40
CA LYS A 36 -20.27 -19.04 -14.56
C LYS A 36 -19.87 -18.29 -13.28
N GLY A 37 -20.83 -17.54 -12.76
CA GLY A 37 -20.65 -16.82 -11.48
C GLY A 37 -19.50 -15.83 -11.55
N PHE A 38 -18.66 -15.82 -10.52
CA PHE A 38 -17.56 -14.86 -10.39
C PHE A 38 -16.33 -15.17 -11.25
N GLU A 39 -16.35 -16.25 -12.04
CA GLU A 39 -15.31 -16.52 -13.04
C GLU A 39 -15.46 -15.66 -14.31
N VAL A 40 -16.65 -15.14 -14.54
CA VAL A 40 -17.02 -14.43 -15.77
C VAL A 40 -16.35 -13.07 -15.82
N GLY A 41 -15.53 -12.84 -16.84
CA GLY A 41 -15.05 -11.52 -17.23
C GLY A 41 -15.95 -10.92 -18.29
N GLN A 42 -16.37 -9.66 -18.09
CA GLN A 42 -17.15 -8.88 -19.04
C GLN A 42 -16.26 -7.86 -19.72
N VAL A 43 -16.23 -7.89 -21.05
CA VAL A 43 -15.49 -6.90 -21.85
C VAL A 43 -16.23 -5.56 -21.81
N THR A 44 -15.49 -4.47 -21.56
CA THR A 44 -16.02 -3.12 -21.49
C THR A 44 -15.78 -2.32 -22.76
N GLU A 45 -16.49 -1.20 -22.92
CA GLU A 45 -16.31 -0.26 -24.02
C GLU A 45 -14.89 0.31 -24.16
N LEU A 46 -14.11 0.32 -23.05
CA LEU A 46 -12.71 0.77 -23.03
C LEU A 46 -11.72 -0.35 -23.35
N GLY A 47 -12.20 -1.59 -23.57
CA GLY A 47 -11.38 -2.75 -23.87
C GLY A 47 -10.82 -3.49 -22.65
N ALA A 48 -10.95 -2.95 -21.45
CA ALA A 48 -10.64 -3.64 -20.21
C ALA A 48 -11.72 -4.69 -19.89
N VAL A 49 -11.33 -5.73 -19.17
CA VAL A 49 -12.26 -6.74 -18.64
C VAL A 49 -12.69 -6.35 -17.23
N ASN A 50 -13.99 -6.45 -16.93
CA ASN A 50 -14.54 -6.26 -15.59
C ASN A 50 -14.95 -7.60 -14.99
N VAL A 51 -14.63 -7.80 -13.71
CA VAL A 51 -14.96 -9.01 -12.94
C VAL A 51 -15.65 -8.64 -11.63
N MET A 52 -16.40 -9.59 -11.08
CA MET A 52 -17.00 -9.47 -9.75
C MET A 52 -16.26 -10.35 -8.76
N THR A 53 -15.96 -9.82 -7.57
CA THR A 53 -15.16 -10.54 -6.56
C THR A 53 -16.04 -11.21 -5.48
N GLY A 54 -17.35 -11.27 -5.69
CA GLY A 54 -18.29 -11.93 -4.80
C GLY A 54 -18.57 -11.14 -3.52
N ASP A 55 -18.72 -11.86 -2.42
CA ASP A 55 -19.09 -11.27 -1.12
C ASP A 55 -18.01 -10.35 -0.56
N TYR A 56 -16.75 -10.57 -0.96
CA TYR A 56 -15.61 -9.76 -0.54
C TYR A 56 -15.21 -8.79 -1.64
N THR A 57 -15.59 -7.53 -1.49
CA THR A 57 -15.20 -6.45 -2.40
C THR A 57 -13.99 -5.65 -1.89
N GLY A 58 -13.32 -6.17 -0.87
CA GLY A 58 -12.13 -5.63 -0.24
C GLY A 58 -11.41 -6.72 0.55
N ARG A 59 -10.26 -6.39 1.12
CA ARG A 59 -9.52 -7.30 2.01
C ARG A 59 -10.32 -7.59 3.27
N SER A 60 -10.04 -8.75 3.86
CA SER A 60 -10.61 -9.17 5.15
C SER A 60 -9.53 -9.28 6.24
N PRO A 61 -9.16 -8.17 6.91
CA PRO A 61 -8.14 -8.21 7.97
C PRO A 61 -8.53 -9.12 9.14
N LYS A 62 -9.83 -9.32 9.37
CA LYS A 62 -10.33 -10.23 10.42
C LYS A 62 -10.00 -11.68 10.15
N ASP A 63 -9.80 -12.06 8.89
CA ASP A 63 -9.51 -13.43 8.44
C ASP A 63 -8.04 -13.66 8.10
N LYS A 64 -7.17 -12.68 8.42
CA LYS A 64 -5.72 -12.76 8.25
C LYS A 64 -5.06 -13.36 9.48
N PHE A 65 -4.18 -14.35 9.27
CA PHE A 65 -3.45 -15.06 10.32
C PHE A 65 -2.03 -15.39 9.90
N PHE A 66 -1.14 -15.49 10.88
CA PHE A 66 0.21 -16.03 10.72
C PHE A 66 0.37 -17.29 11.56
N VAL A 67 1.05 -18.30 11.02
CA VAL A 67 1.43 -19.47 11.81
C VAL A 67 2.42 -19.05 12.88
N MET A 68 2.12 -19.38 14.13
CA MET A 68 3.03 -19.16 15.24
C MET A 68 3.88 -20.43 15.44
N ASP A 69 5.13 -20.31 15.08
CA ASP A 69 6.15 -21.35 15.22
C ASP A 69 7.43 -20.77 15.85
N ASP A 70 8.49 -21.55 15.91
CA ASP A 70 9.75 -21.12 16.53
C ASP A 70 10.40 -19.94 15.79
N THR A 71 10.16 -19.77 14.49
CA THR A 71 10.68 -18.64 13.70
C THR A 71 9.91 -17.35 13.97
N THR A 72 8.59 -17.43 14.05
CA THR A 72 7.69 -16.26 14.08
C THR A 72 7.35 -15.78 15.48
N ARG A 73 7.44 -16.67 16.48
CA ARG A 73 7.05 -16.38 17.87
C ARG A 73 7.66 -15.12 18.42
N ASP A 74 8.94 -14.92 18.20
CA ASP A 74 9.72 -13.80 18.76
C ASP A 74 9.96 -12.66 17.78
N THR A 75 9.54 -12.81 16.52
CA THR A 75 9.76 -11.81 15.47
C THR A 75 8.52 -11.03 15.09
N ILE A 76 7.35 -11.67 15.00
CA ILE A 76 6.10 -10.99 14.66
C ILE A 76 5.60 -10.14 15.83
N TRP A 77 5.13 -8.96 15.51
CA TRP A 77 4.39 -8.11 16.45
C TRP A 77 2.95 -8.61 16.57
N TRP A 78 2.75 -9.57 17.45
CA TRP A 78 1.48 -10.22 17.66
C TRP A 78 0.43 -9.30 18.25
N THR A 79 -0.82 -9.49 17.85
CA THR A 79 -1.95 -8.81 18.46
C THR A 79 -2.06 -9.14 19.95
N SER A 80 -2.39 -8.14 20.75
CA SER A 80 -2.68 -8.32 22.18
C SER A 80 -3.86 -7.44 22.59
N PRO A 81 -4.51 -7.69 23.74
CA PRO A 81 -5.53 -6.79 24.26
C PRO A 81 -5.07 -5.36 24.47
N GLU A 82 -3.79 -5.19 24.83
CA GLU A 82 -3.15 -3.88 25.06
C GLU A 82 -2.82 -3.19 23.74
N TYR A 83 -2.37 -3.94 22.74
CA TYR A 83 -1.95 -3.43 21.43
C TYR A 83 -2.62 -4.24 20.30
N PRO A 84 -3.93 -4.05 20.07
CA PRO A 84 -4.63 -4.79 19.03
C PRO A 84 -4.09 -4.42 17.64
N ASN A 85 -3.84 -5.46 16.84
CA ASN A 85 -3.41 -5.33 15.44
C ASN A 85 -3.90 -6.54 14.62
N ASP A 86 -3.57 -6.59 13.34
CA ASP A 86 -4.04 -7.64 12.42
C ASP A 86 -3.15 -8.89 12.39
N ASN A 87 -2.10 -8.98 13.23
CA ASN A 87 -1.20 -10.13 13.27
C ASN A 87 -1.71 -11.16 14.29
N LYS A 88 -2.69 -11.94 13.89
CA LYS A 88 -3.31 -12.99 14.72
C LYS A 88 -2.58 -14.31 14.53
N PRO A 89 -2.30 -15.06 15.61
CA PRO A 89 -1.67 -16.34 15.50
C PRO A 89 -2.64 -17.45 15.10
N VAL A 90 -2.12 -18.45 14.41
CA VAL A 90 -2.76 -19.75 14.20
C VAL A 90 -1.74 -20.85 14.49
N THR A 91 -2.20 -22.01 15.00
CA THR A 91 -1.32 -23.12 15.34
C THR A 91 -0.82 -23.86 14.09
N GLU A 92 0.28 -24.59 14.22
CA GLU A 92 0.81 -25.44 13.16
C GLU A 92 -0.18 -26.58 12.77
N GLU A 93 -0.93 -27.10 13.74
CA GLU A 93 -1.96 -28.10 13.48
C GLU A 93 -3.11 -27.53 12.65
N ALA A 94 -3.60 -26.35 13.00
CA ALA A 94 -4.62 -25.66 12.23
C ALA A 94 -4.11 -25.31 10.80
N TRP A 95 -2.86 -24.90 10.68
CA TRP A 95 -2.23 -24.66 9.38
C TRP A 95 -2.26 -25.89 8.47
N LYS A 96 -1.93 -27.07 9.00
CA LYS A 96 -1.95 -28.33 8.22
C LYS A 96 -3.34 -28.60 7.65
N GLU A 97 -4.40 -28.41 8.44
CA GLU A 97 -5.77 -28.58 7.97
C GLU A 97 -6.20 -27.52 6.94
N ILE A 98 -5.83 -26.26 7.16
CA ILE A 98 -6.14 -25.16 6.22
C ILE A 98 -5.42 -25.41 4.88
N LYS A 99 -4.14 -25.76 4.90
CA LYS A 99 -3.38 -26.10 3.71
C LYS A 99 -3.96 -27.29 2.96
N LYS A 100 -4.41 -28.32 3.68
CA LYS A 100 -5.08 -29.50 3.11
C LYS A 100 -6.39 -29.14 2.40
N ILE A 101 -7.20 -28.23 2.96
CA ILE A 101 -8.42 -27.73 2.31
C ILE A 101 -8.06 -27.05 0.98
N ALA A 102 -7.07 -26.17 0.98
CA ALA A 102 -6.63 -25.46 -0.22
C ALA A 102 -6.06 -26.39 -1.28
N THR A 103 -5.18 -27.31 -0.91
CA THR A 103 -4.56 -28.25 -1.86
C THR A 103 -5.58 -29.23 -2.45
N LYS A 104 -6.57 -29.66 -1.65
CA LYS A 104 -7.69 -30.48 -2.14
C LYS A 104 -8.53 -29.71 -3.16
N GLU A 105 -8.85 -28.44 -2.89
CA GLU A 105 -9.60 -27.60 -3.83
C GLU A 105 -8.86 -27.43 -5.15
N LEU A 106 -7.56 -27.21 -5.09
CA LEU A 106 -6.72 -26.99 -6.27
C LEU A 106 -6.35 -28.28 -7.04
N SER A 107 -6.69 -29.46 -6.50
CA SER A 107 -6.45 -30.74 -7.16
C SER A 107 -7.54 -31.10 -8.16
N ASP A 108 -7.24 -32.03 -9.11
CA ASP A 108 -8.18 -32.62 -10.08
C ASP A 108 -8.89 -31.57 -10.97
N LYS A 109 -8.18 -30.49 -11.35
CA LYS A 109 -8.73 -29.45 -12.23
C LYS A 109 -7.66 -28.75 -13.07
N LYS A 110 -8.09 -27.85 -13.94
CA LYS A 110 -7.25 -26.91 -14.66
C LYS A 110 -6.82 -25.79 -13.69
N LEU A 111 -5.53 -25.44 -13.73
CA LEU A 111 -4.94 -24.38 -12.91
C LEU A 111 -4.19 -23.37 -13.75
N PHE A 112 -4.13 -22.14 -13.24
CA PHE A 112 -3.29 -21.07 -13.73
C PHE A 112 -2.12 -20.90 -12.77
N VAL A 113 -0.90 -20.95 -13.30
CA VAL A 113 0.33 -20.78 -12.52
C VAL A 113 1.10 -19.61 -13.10
N VAL A 114 1.36 -18.60 -12.27
CA VAL A 114 2.12 -17.41 -12.65
C VAL A 114 3.36 -17.30 -11.77
N ASP A 115 4.52 -17.33 -12.42
CA ASP A 115 5.80 -16.99 -11.82
C ASP A 115 6.09 -15.52 -12.10
N ALA A 116 6.41 -14.75 -11.07
CA ALA A 116 6.63 -13.32 -11.14
C ALA A 116 7.64 -12.87 -10.08
N PHE A 117 8.06 -11.61 -10.15
CA PHE A 117 8.92 -11.02 -9.13
C PHE A 117 8.17 -10.00 -8.28
N CYS A 118 8.52 -9.94 -7.00
CA CYS A 118 8.19 -8.85 -6.11
C CYS A 118 9.47 -8.08 -5.78
N GLY A 119 9.57 -6.85 -6.29
CA GLY A 119 10.76 -6.00 -6.19
C GLY A 119 11.49 -5.81 -7.52
N ALA A 120 11.67 -4.56 -7.91
CA ALA A 120 12.30 -4.19 -9.17
C ALA A 120 13.84 -4.29 -9.13
N ASN A 121 14.45 -4.30 -7.94
CA ASN A 121 15.88 -4.51 -7.84
C ASN A 121 16.23 -6.01 -7.86
N PRO A 122 16.98 -6.50 -8.87
CA PRO A 122 17.35 -7.91 -8.95
C PRO A 122 18.09 -8.45 -7.72
N ASN A 123 18.81 -7.59 -6.98
CA ASN A 123 19.56 -7.97 -5.78
C ASN A 123 18.67 -8.17 -4.54
N SER A 124 17.45 -7.63 -4.56
CA SER A 124 16.54 -7.61 -3.38
C SER A 124 15.15 -8.17 -3.69
N ARG A 125 14.92 -8.65 -4.92
CA ARG A 125 13.62 -9.17 -5.35
C ARG A 125 13.36 -10.58 -4.85
N LEU A 126 12.07 -10.91 -4.71
CA LEU A 126 11.59 -12.26 -4.47
C LEU A 126 11.04 -12.89 -5.74
N LYS A 127 11.30 -14.19 -5.92
CA LYS A 127 10.63 -15.04 -6.90
C LYS A 127 9.36 -15.59 -6.28
N LEU A 128 8.21 -15.28 -6.88
CA LEU A 128 6.90 -15.70 -6.42
C LEU A 128 6.27 -16.68 -7.39
N ARG A 129 5.56 -17.67 -6.86
CA ARG A 129 4.70 -18.56 -7.63
C ARG A 129 3.29 -18.48 -7.13
N PHE A 130 2.38 -18.06 -8.00
CA PHE A 130 0.94 -18.01 -7.74
C PHE A 130 0.28 -19.23 -8.38
N ILE A 131 -0.53 -19.96 -7.62
CA ILE A 131 -1.29 -21.12 -8.05
C ILE A 131 -2.77 -20.80 -7.83
N MET A 132 -3.55 -20.76 -8.90
CA MET A 132 -4.94 -20.27 -8.88
C MET A 132 -5.81 -21.14 -9.79
N GLU A 133 -7.10 -21.20 -9.47
CA GLU A 133 -8.12 -21.88 -10.26
C GLU A 133 -8.95 -20.95 -11.15
N VAL A 134 -8.76 -19.61 -11.04
CA VAL A 134 -9.55 -18.58 -11.73
C VAL A 134 -8.65 -17.76 -12.66
N ALA A 135 -9.04 -17.68 -13.94
CA ALA A 135 -8.24 -17.02 -14.98
C ALA A 135 -7.99 -15.53 -14.68
N TRP A 136 -9.00 -14.77 -14.29
CA TRP A 136 -8.82 -13.35 -14.03
C TRP A 136 -7.97 -13.05 -12.78
N GLN A 137 -7.86 -13.99 -11.84
CA GLN A 137 -6.90 -13.85 -10.73
C GLN A 137 -5.45 -13.96 -11.24
N ALA A 138 -5.20 -14.81 -12.23
CA ALA A 138 -3.93 -14.84 -12.94
C ALA A 138 -3.66 -13.54 -13.72
N HIS A 139 -4.68 -12.95 -14.33
CA HIS A 139 -4.60 -11.62 -14.94
C HIS A 139 -4.24 -10.55 -13.90
N PHE A 140 -4.89 -10.54 -12.75
CA PHE A 140 -4.60 -9.62 -11.66
C PHE A 140 -3.14 -9.67 -11.22
N VAL A 141 -2.60 -10.85 -10.92
CA VAL A 141 -1.20 -10.98 -10.49
C VAL A 141 -0.21 -10.67 -11.62
N THR A 142 -0.58 -10.93 -12.87
CA THR A 142 0.21 -10.55 -14.05
C THR A 142 0.32 -9.03 -14.17
N ASN A 143 -0.76 -8.29 -13.86
CA ASN A 143 -0.73 -6.83 -13.80
C ASN A 143 0.10 -6.32 -12.62
N MET A 144 -0.09 -6.90 -11.44
CA MET A 144 0.40 -6.31 -10.19
C MET A 144 1.84 -6.66 -9.86
N PHE A 145 2.34 -7.82 -10.28
CA PHE A 145 3.71 -8.24 -10.02
C PHE A 145 4.59 -8.05 -11.24
N ILE A 146 5.91 -8.02 -11.02
CA ILE A 146 6.86 -7.79 -12.10
C ILE A 146 6.96 -9.05 -12.96
N ARG A 147 6.65 -8.89 -14.22
CA ARG A 147 6.66 -9.95 -15.21
C ARG A 147 8.10 -10.29 -15.59
N PRO A 148 8.52 -11.54 -15.45
CA PRO A 148 9.82 -11.98 -15.93
C PRO A 148 9.93 -11.86 -17.45
N THR A 149 11.12 -11.57 -17.94
CA THR A 149 11.45 -11.75 -19.36
C THR A 149 11.46 -13.24 -19.72
N GLU A 150 11.44 -13.57 -21.00
CA GLU A 150 11.53 -14.99 -21.43
C GLU A 150 12.81 -15.68 -20.93
N GLU A 151 13.93 -14.96 -20.89
CA GLU A 151 15.19 -15.46 -20.38
C GLU A 151 15.14 -15.69 -18.86
N GLU A 152 14.62 -14.73 -18.12
CA GLU A 152 14.43 -14.86 -16.66
C GLU A 152 13.48 -16.02 -16.33
N LEU A 153 12.44 -16.23 -17.15
CA LEU A 153 11.48 -17.30 -16.93
C LEU A 153 12.11 -18.68 -17.19
N LYS A 154 12.99 -18.81 -18.21
CA LYS A 154 13.75 -20.05 -18.45
C LYS A 154 14.68 -20.40 -17.28
N ASN A 155 15.19 -19.39 -16.59
CA ASN A 155 16.12 -19.53 -15.48
C ASN A 155 15.46 -19.30 -14.11
N PHE A 156 14.13 -19.30 -14.04
CA PHE A 156 13.40 -18.92 -12.83
C PHE A 156 13.72 -19.84 -11.64
N GLY A 157 13.76 -21.14 -11.87
CA GLY A 157 14.04 -22.15 -10.85
C GLY A 157 12.94 -22.25 -9.79
N GLU A 158 13.32 -22.53 -8.55
CA GLU A 158 12.38 -22.59 -7.43
C GLU A 158 11.98 -21.20 -6.97
N PRO A 159 10.69 -20.98 -6.63
CA PRO A 159 10.23 -19.74 -6.06
C PRO A 159 10.71 -19.56 -4.60
N ASP A 160 10.88 -18.32 -4.20
CA ASP A 160 11.17 -17.96 -2.80
C ASP A 160 9.90 -18.00 -1.92
N PHE A 161 8.73 -17.83 -2.51
CA PHE A 161 7.45 -17.87 -1.83
C PHE A 161 6.33 -18.35 -2.76
N VAL A 162 5.38 -19.13 -2.23
CA VAL A 162 4.26 -19.70 -2.98
C VAL A 162 2.93 -19.18 -2.45
N ILE A 163 2.04 -18.78 -3.34
CA ILE A 163 0.69 -18.32 -3.02
C ILE A 163 -0.31 -19.30 -3.63
N MET A 164 -1.10 -19.95 -2.77
CA MET A 164 -2.18 -20.87 -3.16
C MET A 164 -3.52 -20.16 -2.96
N ASN A 165 -4.20 -19.82 -4.05
CA ASN A 165 -5.49 -19.17 -4.00
C ASN A 165 -6.62 -20.15 -4.35
N ALA A 166 -7.29 -20.64 -3.32
CA ALA A 166 -8.42 -21.56 -3.39
C ALA A 166 -9.74 -20.84 -3.09
N SER A 167 -10.09 -19.84 -3.92
CA SER A 167 -11.24 -18.97 -3.70
C SER A 167 -12.58 -19.67 -3.56
N LYS A 168 -12.74 -20.83 -4.19
CA LYS A 168 -13.99 -21.61 -4.18
C LYS A 168 -14.16 -22.49 -2.93
N ALA A 169 -13.07 -22.74 -2.18
CA ALA A 169 -13.11 -23.53 -0.96
C ALA A 169 -13.66 -22.72 0.22
N LYS A 170 -14.06 -23.43 1.29
CA LYS A 170 -14.50 -22.86 2.57
C LYS A 170 -13.91 -23.66 3.71
N VAL A 171 -13.57 -22.98 4.81
CA VAL A 171 -13.15 -23.62 6.06
C VAL A 171 -14.38 -23.82 6.94
N THR A 172 -15.12 -24.91 6.73
CA THR A 172 -16.39 -25.15 7.43
C THR A 172 -16.23 -25.39 8.93
N ASN A 173 -15.09 -25.93 9.34
CA ASN A 173 -14.70 -26.16 10.74
C ASN A 173 -13.85 -25.03 11.34
N TYR A 174 -14.02 -23.80 10.86
CA TYR A 174 -13.19 -22.65 11.24
C TYR A 174 -13.10 -22.40 12.74
N LYS A 175 -14.20 -22.65 13.50
CA LYS A 175 -14.22 -22.47 14.96
C LYS A 175 -13.25 -23.39 15.67
N GLU A 176 -13.17 -24.65 15.23
CA GLU A 176 -12.26 -25.66 15.79
C GLU A 176 -10.79 -25.30 15.53
N LEU A 177 -10.54 -24.60 14.40
CA LEU A 177 -9.20 -24.14 14.01
C LEU A 177 -8.83 -22.77 14.57
N GLY A 178 -9.70 -22.14 15.36
CA GLY A 178 -9.45 -20.82 15.95
C GLY A 178 -9.52 -19.67 14.95
N LEU A 179 -10.18 -19.85 13.81
CA LEU A 179 -10.38 -18.82 12.80
C LEU A 179 -11.62 -17.98 13.05
N ASN A 180 -11.67 -16.81 12.40
CA ASN A 180 -12.77 -15.87 12.55
C ASN A 180 -14.03 -16.27 11.75
N SER A 181 -13.88 -16.88 10.58
CA SER A 181 -14.96 -17.26 9.67
C SER A 181 -14.54 -18.41 8.76
N GLU A 182 -15.42 -18.81 7.83
CA GLU A 182 -15.10 -19.78 6.77
C GLU A 182 -14.03 -19.28 5.76
N THR A 183 -13.68 -18.01 5.85
CA THR A 183 -12.64 -17.36 5.04
C THR A 183 -11.30 -17.39 5.78
N ALA A 184 -10.23 -17.68 5.06
CA ALA A 184 -8.90 -17.72 5.65
C ALA A 184 -7.85 -17.14 4.70
N VAL A 185 -7.04 -16.22 5.22
CA VAL A 185 -5.83 -15.69 4.58
C VAL A 185 -4.67 -15.94 5.55
N VAL A 186 -3.97 -17.04 5.33
CA VAL A 186 -3.00 -17.55 6.30
C VAL A 186 -1.59 -17.63 5.70
N PHE A 187 -0.63 -17.14 6.46
CA PHE A 187 0.79 -17.15 6.10
C PHE A 187 1.56 -18.14 6.97
N ASN A 188 2.26 -19.06 6.36
CA ASN A 188 3.34 -19.80 7.00
C ASN A 188 4.68 -19.26 6.49
N LEU A 189 5.36 -18.47 7.30
CA LEU A 189 6.60 -17.79 6.90
C LEU A 189 7.79 -18.76 6.89
N THR A 190 7.73 -19.83 7.65
CA THR A 190 8.76 -20.89 7.67
C THR A 190 8.68 -21.78 6.45
N GLU A 191 7.48 -22.23 6.06
CA GLU A 191 7.24 -22.95 4.81
C GLU A 191 7.28 -22.05 3.57
N LYS A 192 7.20 -20.72 3.77
CA LYS A 192 7.14 -19.71 2.70
C LYS A 192 5.92 -19.90 1.79
N VAL A 193 4.76 -20.04 2.39
CA VAL A 193 3.47 -20.26 1.73
C VAL A 193 2.40 -19.35 2.29
N GLN A 194 1.61 -18.74 1.41
CA GLN A 194 0.33 -18.12 1.73
C GLN A 194 -0.80 -18.97 1.16
N VAL A 195 -1.84 -19.20 1.97
CA VAL A 195 -3.09 -19.83 1.53
C VAL A 195 -4.23 -18.83 1.65
N ILE A 196 -5.03 -18.72 0.59
CA ILE A 196 -6.23 -17.88 0.51
C ILE A 196 -7.43 -18.78 0.23
N ILE A 197 -8.45 -18.71 1.08
CA ILE A 197 -9.67 -19.51 0.98
C ILE A 197 -10.91 -18.61 1.10
N ASN A 198 -11.92 -18.84 0.28
CA ASN A 198 -13.26 -18.22 0.31
C ASN A 198 -13.29 -16.70 0.10
N THR A 199 -12.27 -16.12 -0.48
CA THR A 199 -12.31 -14.74 -0.97
C THR A 199 -11.74 -14.68 -2.39
N TRP A 200 -12.44 -13.96 -3.26
CA TRP A 200 -12.04 -13.79 -4.66
C TRP A 200 -11.26 -12.49 -4.88
N TYR A 201 -11.27 -11.59 -3.89
CA TYR A 201 -10.65 -10.28 -3.99
C TYR A 201 -9.14 -10.36 -4.27
N GLY A 202 -8.71 -9.84 -5.42
CA GLY A 202 -7.32 -9.90 -5.87
C GLY A 202 -6.32 -9.23 -4.92
N GLY A 203 -6.76 -8.20 -4.23
CA GLY A 203 -5.93 -7.45 -3.27
C GLY A 203 -5.37 -8.26 -2.11
N GLU A 204 -5.92 -9.45 -1.80
CA GLU A 204 -5.34 -10.35 -0.78
C GLU A 204 -3.98 -10.91 -1.23
N MET A 205 -3.82 -11.25 -2.51
CA MET A 205 -2.52 -11.68 -3.05
C MET A 205 -1.50 -10.54 -3.06
N LYS A 206 -1.93 -9.36 -3.52
CA LYS A 206 -1.08 -8.17 -3.56
C LYS A 206 -0.58 -7.76 -2.19
N LYS A 207 -1.51 -7.49 -1.26
CA LYS A 207 -1.18 -7.03 0.09
C LYS A 207 -0.60 -8.14 0.98
N GLY A 208 -0.86 -9.39 0.65
CA GLY A 208 -0.20 -10.53 1.27
C GLY A 208 1.31 -10.49 1.05
N MET A 209 1.74 -10.25 -0.17
CA MET A 209 3.18 -10.15 -0.48
C MET A 209 3.79 -8.86 0.08
N PHE A 210 3.04 -7.77 0.13
CA PHE A 210 3.48 -6.58 0.85
C PHE A 210 3.71 -6.86 2.34
N SER A 211 2.83 -7.59 3.00
CA SER A 211 3.01 -8.01 4.40
C SER A 211 4.24 -8.90 4.57
N TYR A 212 4.53 -9.78 3.62
CA TYR A 212 5.74 -10.60 3.65
C TYR A 212 7.01 -9.79 3.42
N MET A 213 7.01 -8.84 2.48
CA MET A 213 8.12 -7.90 2.31
C MET A 213 8.35 -7.05 3.57
N ASN A 214 7.29 -6.63 4.24
CA ASN A 214 7.36 -5.93 5.53
C ASN A 214 7.93 -6.81 6.67
N TYR A 215 7.83 -8.12 6.57
CA TYR A 215 8.52 -9.04 7.47
C TYR A 215 9.99 -9.19 7.10
N LEU A 216 10.27 -9.45 5.84
CA LEU A 216 11.58 -9.88 5.36
C LEU A 216 12.59 -8.73 5.29
N LEU A 217 12.23 -7.61 4.66
CA LEU A 217 13.18 -6.54 4.33
C LEU A 217 13.78 -5.88 5.58
N PRO A 218 13.00 -5.46 6.60
CA PRO A 218 13.60 -4.83 7.78
C PRO A 218 14.51 -5.77 8.57
N LEU A 219 14.22 -7.08 8.59
CA LEU A 219 15.10 -8.08 9.22
C LEU A 219 16.44 -8.24 8.48
N ASN A 220 16.50 -7.81 7.21
CA ASN A 220 17.71 -7.82 6.39
C ASN A 220 18.31 -6.42 6.19
N GLY A 221 17.97 -5.45 7.03
CA GLY A 221 18.55 -4.11 7.02
C GLY A 221 18.09 -3.23 5.85
N MET A 222 16.92 -3.51 5.30
CA MET A 222 16.31 -2.73 4.21
C MET A 222 15.00 -2.08 4.70
N ALA A 223 14.68 -0.88 4.20
CA ALA A 223 13.40 -0.27 4.47
C ALA A 223 12.32 -0.87 3.56
N SER A 224 11.15 -1.16 4.14
CA SER A 224 9.92 -1.52 3.43
C SER A 224 8.86 -0.47 3.71
N MET A 225 8.24 0.07 2.66
CA MET A 225 7.52 1.34 2.75
C MET A 225 6.20 1.31 1.99
N HIS A 226 5.14 1.72 2.65
CA HIS A 226 3.85 2.02 2.04
C HIS A 226 3.88 3.49 1.58
N CYS A 227 4.42 3.71 0.39
CA CYS A 227 4.64 5.03 -0.17
C CYS A 227 4.57 5.01 -1.70
N SER A 228 4.32 6.16 -2.30
CA SER A 228 4.64 6.38 -3.71
C SER A 228 6.04 6.98 -3.85
N ALA A 229 6.63 6.83 -5.02
CA ALA A 229 7.97 7.33 -5.31
C ALA A 229 8.08 7.85 -6.74
N ASN A 230 8.83 8.94 -6.91
CA ASN A 230 9.19 9.48 -8.21
C ASN A 230 10.63 9.97 -8.24
N THR A 231 11.13 10.25 -9.41
CA THR A 231 12.47 10.82 -9.61
C THR A 231 12.45 11.91 -10.65
N SER A 232 13.47 12.78 -10.65
CA SER A 232 13.66 13.77 -11.71
C SER A 232 13.82 13.11 -13.09
N MET A 233 13.64 13.88 -14.17
CA MET A 233 13.73 13.34 -15.54
C MET A 233 15.13 12.78 -15.88
N ASP A 234 16.17 13.24 -15.18
CA ASP A 234 17.54 12.72 -15.29
C ASP A 234 17.85 11.58 -14.29
N GLY A 235 16.88 11.20 -13.47
CA GLY A 235 16.98 10.10 -12.51
C GLY A 235 17.83 10.36 -11.27
N LYS A 236 18.25 11.61 -11.02
CA LYS A 236 19.21 11.93 -9.94
C LYS A 236 18.57 12.33 -8.63
N GLU A 237 17.34 12.83 -8.67
CA GLU A 237 16.63 13.35 -7.49
C GLU A 237 15.38 12.54 -7.22
N THR A 238 15.46 11.63 -6.27
CA THR A 238 14.38 10.74 -5.88
C THR A 238 13.65 11.28 -4.65
N ALA A 239 12.33 11.23 -4.69
CA ALA A 239 11.44 11.59 -3.59
C ALA A 239 10.46 10.46 -3.31
N ILE A 240 10.15 10.26 -2.03
CA ILE A 240 9.15 9.30 -1.57
C ILE A 240 8.05 10.01 -0.78
N PHE A 241 6.81 9.56 -0.97
CA PHE A 241 5.61 10.18 -0.42
C PHE A 241 4.82 9.14 0.37
N PHE A 242 4.73 9.36 1.68
CA PHE A 242 3.85 8.59 2.55
C PHE A 242 2.55 9.35 2.74
N GLY A 243 1.45 8.65 2.93
CA GLY A 243 0.17 9.28 3.22
C GLY A 243 -0.97 8.28 3.19
N LEU A 244 -1.98 8.53 4.00
CA LEU A 244 -3.22 7.77 4.01
C LEU A 244 -4.16 8.21 2.89
N SER A 245 -5.26 7.47 2.70
CA SER A 245 -6.29 7.84 1.72
C SER A 245 -6.79 9.27 1.93
N GLY A 246 -6.93 10.03 0.85
CA GLY A 246 -7.41 11.42 0.88
C GLY A 246 -6.37 12.48 1.21
N THR A 247 -5.11 12.13 1.46
CA THR A 247 -4.02 13.09 1.72
C THR A 247 -3.37 13.64 0.45
N GLY A 248 -3.68 13.07 -0.71
CA GLY A 248 -3.14 13.50 -2.00
C GLY A 248 -1.89 12.73 -2.46
N LYS A 249 -1.58 11.58 -1.86
CA LYS A 249 -0.39 10.77 -2.19
C LYS A 249 -0.23 10.54 -3.70
N THR A 250 -1.23 9.97 -4.35
CA THR A 250 -1.19 9.69 -5.79
C THR A 250 -1.11 10.97 -6.62
N THR A 251 -1.94 11.95 -6.31
CA THR A 251 -1.99 13.22 -7.06
C THR A 251 -0.69 14.01 -6.99
N LEU A 252 -0.04 14.03 -5.83
CA LEU A 252 1.18 14.82 -5.60
C LEU A 252 2.44 14.10 -6.08
N SER A 253 2.46 12.78 -6.06
CA SER A 253 3.58 11.99 -6.60
C SER A 253 3.55 11.84 -8.12
N THR A 254 2.39 12.01 -8.74
CA THR A 254 2.23 12.03 -10.20
C THR A 254 2.42 13.46 -10.69
N ASP A 255 3.57 13.75 -11.27
CA ASP A 255 3.95 15.06 -11.79
C ASP A 255 4.48 14.88 -13.22
N PRO A 256 3.97 15.61 -14.23
CA PRO A 256 4.45 15.51 -15.61
C PRO A 256 5.91 15.91 -15.77
N LYS A 257 6.51 16.61 -14.80
CA LYS A 257 7.93 16.99 -14.76
C LYS A 257 8.83 15.92 -14.16
N ARG A 258 8.27 14.81 -13.66
CA ARG A 258 9.01 13.76 -13.00
C ARG A 258 8.59 12.39 -13.53
N GLN A 259 9.41 11.38 -13.27
CA GLN A 259 9.12 9.99 -13.65
C GLN A 259 8.63 9.20 -12.44
N LEU A 260 7.51 8.54 -12.58
CA LEU A 260 6.96 7.66 -11.55
C LEU A 260 7.82 6.40 -11.43
N ILE A 261 8.23 6.05 -10.20
CA ILE A 261 8.83 4.76 -9.86
C ILE A 261 7.70 3.77 -9.53
N GLY A 262 6.76 4.19 -8.70
CA GLY A 262 5.56 3.45 -8.35
C GLY A 262 4.63 4.26 -7.45
N ASP A 263 3.40 3.80 -7.30
CA ASP A 263 2.34 4.56 -6.65
C ASP A 263 2.00 4.10 -5.21
N ASP A 264 2.50 2.92 -4.74
CA ASP A 264 2.00 2.35 -3.50
C ASP A 264 3.03 1.64 -2.60
N GLU A 265 3.91 0.78 -3.12
CA GLU A 265 4.77 -0.10 -2.32
C GLU A 265 6.21 -0.10 -2.82
N HIS A 266 7.15 0.23 -1.93
CA HIS A 266 8.57 0.36 -2.27
C HIS A 266 9.48 -0.23 -1.20
N GLY A 267 10.66 -0.66 -1.64
CA GLY A 267 11.81 -0.95 -0.79
C GLY A 267 12.90 0.10 -0.96
N TRP A 268 13.77 0.19 0.03
CA TRP A 268 14.97 1.01 -0.02
C TRP A 268 16.14 0.18 0.51
N ASP A 269 16.98 -0.26 -0.41
CA ASP A 269 18.19 -1.04 -0.13
C ASP A 269 19.47 -0.21 -0.33
N ASP A 270 20.61 -0.86 -0.44
CA ASP A 270 21.88 -0.18 -0.63
C ASP A 270 22.08 0.38 -2.04
N ASP A 271 21.26 -0.03 -3.00
CA ASP A 271 21.27 0.49 -4.38
C ASP A 271 20.30 1.68 -4.56
N GLY A 272 19.34 1.87 -3.68
CA GLY A 272 18.34 2.93 -3.73
C GLY A 272 16.91 2.45 -3.55
N VAL A 273 15.96 3.26 -4.05
CA VAL A 273 14.52 3.00 -3.96
C VAL A 273 14.06 2.16 -5.14
N PHE A 274 13.27 1.13 -4.87
CA PHE A 274 12.72 0.24 -5.89
C PHE A 274 11.25 -0.10 -5.62
N ASN A 275 10.46 -0.19 -6.69
CA ASN A 275 9.07 -0.60 -6.63
C ASN A 275 8.97 -2.11 -6.35
N PHE A 276 8.01 -2.53 -5.53
CA PHE A 276 7.69 -3.95 -5.37
C PHE A 276 6.88 -4.49 -6.53
N GLU A 277 6.14 -3.64 -7.22
CA GLU A 277 5.08 -3.99 -8.14
C GLU A 277 5.46 -3.76 -9.61
N GLY A 278 4.78 -4.48 -10.48
CA GLY A 278 4.85 -4.31 -11.93
C GLY A 278 3.67 -3.55 -12.53
N GLY A 279 2.77 -3.05 -11.70
CA GLY A 279 1.56 -2.35 -12.10
C GLY A 279 1.00 -1.44 -11.03
N CYS A 280 -0.16 -0.89 -11.30
CA CYS A 280 -0.91 -0.01 -10.39
C CYS A 280 -2.28 -0.58 -10.08
N TYR A 281 -2.78 -0.31 -8.87
CA TYR A 281 -4.08 -0.76 -8.39
C TYR A 281 -4.87 0.41 -7.80
N ALA A 282 -5.67 1.05 -8.65
CA ALA A 282 -6.33 2.31 -8.33
C ALA A 282 -7.82 2.13 -7.99
N LYS A 283 -8.36 2.99 -7.13
CA LYS A 283 -9.81 3.16 -6.97
C LYS A 283 -10.37 3.87 -8.19
N VAL A 284 -11.55 3.45 -8.64
CA VAL A 284 -12.23 4.04 -9.80
C VAL A 284 -13.63 4.54 -9.50
N ILE A 285 -14.06 4.53 -8.24
CA ILE A 285 -15.33 5.17 -7.86
C ILE A 285 -15.27 6.67 -8.16
N ASN A 286 -16.29 7.19 -8.86
CA ASN A 286 -16.37 8.57 -9.33
C ASN A 286 -15.18 9.00 -10.23
N LEU A 287 -14.50 8.06 -10.87
CA LEU A 287 -13.41 8.36 -11.80
C LEU A 287 -13.91 9.21 -12.96
N SER A 288 -13.21 10.29 -13.25
CA SER A 288 -13.42 11.11 -14.44
C SER A 288 -12.11 11.36 -15.17
N LYS A 289 -12.20 11.48 -16.49
CA LYS A 289 -11.04 11.75 -17.35
C LYS A 289 -10.41 13.11 -17.06
N GLU A 290 -11.22 14.08 -16.64
CA GLU A 290 -10.80 15.44 -16.34
C GLU A 290 -9.97 15.52 -15.07
N ASN A 291 -10.35 14.76 -14.05
CA ASN A 291 -9.72 14.82 -12.74
C ASN A 291 -8.51 13.89 -12.62
N GLU A 292 -8.59 12.69 -13.23
CA GLU A 292 -7.56 11.64 -13.11
C GLU A 292 -7.28 11.02 -14.49
N PRO A 293 -6.72 11.83 -15.43
CA PRO A 293 -6.53 11.40 -16.81
C PRO A 293 -5.61 10.19 -16.97
N ASP A 294 -4.58 10.06 -16.12
CA ASP A 294 -3.63 8.94 -16.20
C ASP A 294 -4.31 7.61 -15.87
N ILE A 295 -5.11 7.56 -14.81
CA ILE A 295 -5.85 6.36 -14.41
C ILE A 295 -6.91 6.05 -15.47
N TYR A 296 -7.67 7.06 -15.94
CA TYR A 296 -8.70 6.85 -16.94
C TYR A 296 -8.13 6.29 -18.25
N ASN A 297 -7.05 6.87 -18.75
CA ASN A 297 -6.38 6.43 -19.97
C ASN A 297 -5.68 5.06 -19.83
N ALA A 298 -5.36 4.64 -18.61
CA ALA A 298 -4.80 3.32 -18.34
C ALA A 298 -5.87 2.20 -18.41
N ILE A 299 -7.16 2.55 -18.35
CA ILE A 299 -8.27 1.60 -18.49
C ILE A 299 -8.47 1.28 -19.98
N ARG A 300 -7.76 0.26 -20.44
CA ARG A 300 -7.77 -0.21 -21.83
C ARG A 300 -7.49 -1.71 -21.85
N ARG A 301 -7.29 -2.30 -23.01
CA ARG A 301 -6.87 -3.70 -23.13
C ARG A 301 -5.71 -4.00 -22.16
N ASP A 302 -5.75 -5.15 -21.50
CA ASP A 302 -4.85 -5.65 -20.45
C ASP A 302 -5.10 -5.05 -19.05
N ALA A 303 -5.92 -4.02 -18.91
CA ALA A 303 -6.43 -3.60 -17.61
C ALA A 303 -7.57 -4.52 -17.13
N LEU A 304 -7.66 -4.71 -15.81
CA LEU A 304 -8.70 -5.50 -15.15
C LEU A 304 -9.45 -4.63 -14.14
N LEU A 305 -10.76 -4.44 -14.39
CA LEU A 305 -11.67 -3.78 -13.46
C LEU A 305 -12.26 -4.78 -12.48
N GLU A 306 -12.48 -4.37 -11.24
CA GLU A 306 -13.11 -5.18 -10.20
C GLU A 306 -14.34 -4.45 -9.63
N ASN A 307 -15.49 -5.13 -9.64
CA ASN A 307 -16.75 -4.70 -9.02
C ASN A 307 -17.35 -3.40 -9.59
N VAL A 308 -16.99 -3.04 -10.79
CA VAL A 308 -17.56 -1.88 -11.49
C VAL A 308 -18.87 -2.29 -12.14
N THR A 309 -19.86 -1.41 -12.16
CA THR A 309 -21.11 -1.66 -12.87
C THR A 309 -20.91 -1.40 -14.37
N VAL A 310 -21.24 -2.42 -15.16
CA VAL A 310 -21.13 -2.40 -16.62
C VAL A 310 -22.45 -2.90 -17.20
N ASP A 311 -23.03 -2.15 -18.15
CA ASP A 311 -24.27 -2.55 -18.80
C ASP A 311 -24.05 -3.66 -19.86
N LYS A 312 -25.14 -4.10 -20.50
CA LYS A 312 -25.12 -5.14 -21.53
C LYS A 312 -24.30 -4.76 -22.78
N ASP A 313 -24.12 -3.47 -23.03
CA ASP A 313 -23.40 -2.94 -24.19
C ASP A 313 -21.92 -2.62 -23.84
N GLY A 314 -21.48 -2.97 -22.62
CA GLY A 314 -20.13 -2.78 -22.15
C GLY A 314 -19.85 -1.39 -21.59
N LYS A 315 -20.86 -0.54 -21.46
CA LYS A 315 -20.70 0.82 -20.93
C LYS A 315 -20.50 0.80 -19.43
N ILE A 316 -19.50 1.55 -18.96
CA ILE A 316 -19.08 1.61 -17.57
C ILE A 316 -19.79 2.76 -16.84
N ASP A 317 -20.30 2.48 -15.63
CA ASP A 317 -20.75 3.50 -14.68
C ASP A 317 -19.84 3.55 -13.47
N PHE A 318 -18.88 4.47 -13.46
CA PHE A 318 -17.96 4.68 -12.35
C PHE A 318 -18.61 5.34 -11.12
N THR A 319 -19.85 5.84 -11.23
CA THR A 319 -20.56 6.49 -10.11
C THR A 319 -21.40 5.53 -9.30
N ASP A 320 -21.69 4.35 -9.84
CA ASP A 320 -22.54 3.35 -9.20
C ASP A 320 -21.81 2.70 -8.00
N LYS A 321 -22.46 2.78 -6.84
CA LYS A 321 -21.99 2.24 -5.56
C LYS A 321 -22.80 1.02 -5.11
N SER A 322 -23.68 0.50 -5.95
CA SER A 322 -24.63 -0.57 -5.58
C SER A 322 -23.92 -1.87 -5.17
N VAL A 323 -22.77 -2.16 -5.79
CA VAL A 323 -21.93 -3.31 -5.43
C VAL A 323 -21.01 -2.93 -4.27
N THR A 324 -20.22 -1.87 -4.43
CA THR A 324 -19.26 -1.39 -3.44
C THR A 324 -18.77 0.02 -3.78
N GLU A 325 -18.32 0.76 -2.77
CA GLU A 325 -17.52 1.99 -2.99
C GLU A 325 -16.04 1.69 -3.28
N ASN A 326 -15.61 0.43 -3.15
CA ASN A 326 -14.23 0.00 -3.39
C ASN A 326 -14.03 -0.61 -4.78
N THR A 327 -14.61 0.02 -5.80
CA THR A 327 -14.35 -0.35 -7.19
C THR A 327 -12.90 -0.10 -7.55
N ARG A 328 -12.28 -1.03 -8.29
CA ARG A 328 -10.83 -1.01 -8.57
C ARG A 328 -10.52 -1.25 -10.04
N VAL A 329 -9.34 -0.82 -10.43
CA VAL A 329 -8.67 -1.25 -11.66
C VAL A 329 -7.22 -1.64 -11.36
N SER A 330 -6.76 -2.75 -11.92
CA SER A 330 -5.34 -3.08 -12.03
C SER A 330 -4.88 -2.96 -13.47
N TYR A 331 -3.68 -2.42 -13.68
CA TYR A 331 -3.06 -2.31 -14.99
C TYR A 331 -1.54 -2.37 -14.89
N PRO A 332 -0.86 -2.84 -15.96
CA PRO A 332 0.60 -2.84 -15.96
C PRO A 332 1.12 -1.41 -15.96
N ILE A 333 2.24 -1.17 -15.27
CA ILE A 333 2.77 0.19 -15.05
C ILE A 333 3.08 0.93 -16.37
N TYR A 334 3.39 0.20 -17.44
CA TYR A 334 3.65 0.80 -18.75
C TYR A 334 2.42 1.40 -19.44
N HIS A 335 1.21 1.26 -18.87
CA HIS A 335 0.05 2.03 -19.28
C HIS A 335 0.17 3.52 -18.89
N ILE A 336 1.07 3.87 -17.98
CA ILE A 336 1.43 5.24 -17.63
C ILE A 336 2.65 5.66 -18.45
N GLU A 337 2.63 6.88 -19.00
CA GLU A 337 3.67 7.36 -19.90
C GLU A 337 4.97 7.75 -19.18
N ASN A 338 4.86 8.57 -18.14
CA ASN A 338 6.00 9.10 -17.39
C ASN A 338 6.44 8.16 -16.26
N ILE A 339 7.02 7.03 -16.64
CA ILE A 339 7.58 6.05 -15.69
C ILE A 339 9.08 5.89 -15.87
N VAL A 340 9.75 5.44 -14.82
CA VAL A 340 11.16 5.03 -14.90
C VAL A 340 11.28 3.75 -15.71
N LYS A 341 12.15 3.76 -16.71
CA LYS A 341 12.39 2.62 -17.62
C LYS A 341 13.87 2.24 -17.63
N PRO A 342 14.21 0.97 -17.90
CA PRO A 342 13.31 -0.19 -18.15
C PRO A 342 12.80 -0.84 -16.87
N VAL A 343 13.35 -0.49 -15.70
CA VAL A 343 13.06 -1.08 -14.40
C VAL A 343 12.62 0.01 -13.44
N SER A 344 11.55 -0.23 -12.71
CA SER A 344 10.96 0.72 -11.74
C SER A 344 11.81 0.87 -10.47
N LYS A 345 13.01 1.43 -10.63
CA LYS A 345 13.93 1.76 -9.53
C LYS A 345 14.73 3.02 -9.84
N SER A 346 15.25 3.66 -8.80
CA SER A 346 16.10 4.83 -8.91
C SER A 346 17.16 4.82 -7.80
N GLY A 347 17.95 5.88 -7.69
CA GLY A 347 18.90 6.05 -6.62
C GLY A 347 18.25 6.26 -5.24
N HIS A 348 19.05 6.63 -4.27
CA HIS A 348 18.58 6.92 -2.91
C HIS A 348 17.65 8.13 -2.89
N ALA A 349 16.62 8.09 -2.04
CA ALA A 349 15.73 9.22 -1.86
C ALA A 349 16.43 10.36 -1.11
N GLN A 350 16.41 11.58 -1.67
CA GLN A 350 16.89 12.78 -1.01
C GLN A 350 15.78 13.44 -0.18
N LYS A 351 14.55 13.30 -0.61
CA LYS A 351 13.37 13.93 0.01
C LYS A 351 12.37 12.87 0.43
N VAL A 352 11.97 12.94 1.71
CA VAL A 352 10.96 12.07 2.31
C VAL A 352 9.79 12.95 2.74
N ILE A 353 8.60 12.71 2.20
CA ILE A 353 7.44 13.56 2.39
C ILE A 353 6.34 12.76 3.09
N PHE A 354 5.93 13.22 4.27
CA PHE A 354 4.78 12.69 5.00
C PHE A 354 3.58 13.60 4.72
N LEU A 355 2.59 13.07 4.01
CA LEU A 355 1.34 13.77 3.72
C LEU A 355 0.33 13.51 4.82
N SER A 356 -0.26 14.58 5.34
CA SER A 356 -1.33 14.56 6.32
C SER A 356 -2.44 15.51 5.88
N ALA A 357 -3.68 15.16 6.13
CA ALA A 357 -4.81 16.08 5.96
C ALA A 357 -5.37 16.39 7.35
N ASP A 358 -4.88 17.47 7.96
CA ASP A 358 -5.33 17.91 9.28
C ASP A 358 -6.69 18.62 9.20
N ALA A 359 -7.71 18.07 9.84
CA ALA A 359 -9.03 18.66 9.92
C ALA A 359 -9.22 19.58 11.15
N PHE A 360 -8.21 19.68 12.03
CA PHE A 360 -8.25 20.52 13.23
C PHE A 360 -7.77 21.94 12.96
N GLY A 361 -7.06 22.17 11.87
CA GLY A 361 -6.51 23.48 11.51
C GLY A 361 -5.28 23.87 12.32
N VAL A 362 -4.51 22.92 12.81
CA VAL A 362 -3.39 23.10 13.73
C VAL A 362 -2.04 23.01 13.03
N LEU A 363 -1.87 21.98 12.18
CA LEU A 363 -0.57 21.69 11.58
C LEU A 363 -0.18 22.72 10.52
N PRO A 364 1.08 23.15 10.49
CA PRO A 364 1.58 24.00 9.41
C PRO A 364 1.43 23.30 8.05
N PRO A 365 1.29 24.06 6.94
CA PRO A 365 1.32 23.48 5.59
C PRO A 365 2.56 22.68 5.29
N VAL A 366 3.71 23.06 5.87
CA VAL A 366 4.96 22.29 5.79
C VAL A 366 5.79 22.48 7.04
N SER A 367 6.41 21.39 7.49
CA SER A 367 7.38 21.36 8.59
C SER A 367 8.61 20.56 8.18
N ILE A 368 9.79 21.06 8.53
CA ILE A 368 11.06 20.37 8.34
C ILE A 368 11.33 19.56 9.61
N LEU A 369 11.52 18.24 9.48
CA LEU A 369 11.64 17.34 10.62
C LEU A 369 13.10 17.01 10.94
N THR A 370 13.41 16.93 12.24
CA THR A 370 14.66 16.29 12.73
C THR A 370 14.59 14.76 12.52
N PRO A 371 15.72 14.03 12.59
CA PRO A 371 15.69 12.57 12.54
C PRO A 371 14.76 11.93 13.58
N GLU A 372 14.76 12.42 14.81
CA GLU A 372 13.90 11.92 15.89
C GLU A 372 12.43 12.26 15.65
N GLN A 373 12.13 13.47 15.19
CA GLN A 373 10.77 13.84 14.77
C GLN A 373 10.31 13.01 13.59
N THR A 374 11.20 12.72 12.64
CA THR A 374 10.89 11.84 11.52
C THR A 374 10.41 10.47 12.01
N LYS A 375 11.11 9.84 12.95
CA LYS A 375 10.67 8.57 13.55
C LYS A 375 9.33 8.71 14.27
N TYR A 376 9.16 9.75 15.09
CA TYR A 376 7.94 9.97 15.87
C TYR A 376 6.71 10.15 14.99
N TYR A 377 6.77 11.03 14.00
CA TYR A 377 5.63 11.32 13.12
C TYR A 377 5.39 10.24 12.06
N PHE A 378 6.42 9.51 11.67
CA PHE A 378 6.29 8.28 10.88
C PHE A 378 5.52 7.19 11.65
N LEU A 379 5.89 6.96 12.90
CA LEU A 379 5.17 6.02 13.78
C LEU A 379 3.73 6.45 14.02
N SER A 380 3.47 7.73 14.13
CA SER A 380 2.12 8.26 14.32
C SER A 380 1.23 8.05 13.08
N GLY A 381 1.74 8.34 11.88
CA GLY A 381 0.99 8.15 10.63
C GLY A 381 -0.35 8.88 10.64
N PHE A 382 -0.32 10.18 10.96
CA PHE A 382 -1.52 10.97 11.26
C PHE A 382 -2.22 11.49 10.01
N THR A 383 -3.53 11.40 10.01
CA THR A 383 -4.45 12.23 9.21
C THR A 383 -5.72 12.46 10.01
N ALA A 384 -6.60 13.34 9.54
CA ALA A 384 -7.91 13.54 10.17
C ALA A 384 -9.01 13.62 9.11
N LYS A 385 -10.22 13.20 9.50
CA LYS A 385 -11.43 13.28 8.67
C LYS A 385 -12.26 14.46 9.14
N LEU A 386 -12.75 15.25 8.19
CA LEU A 386 -13.67 16.33 8.48
C LEU A 386 -15.07 15.80 8.75
N ALA A 387 -15.83 16.49 9.63
CA ALA A 387 -17.23 16.19 9.87
C ALA A 387 -18.04 16.16 8.56
N GLY A 388 -18.89 15.13 8.40
CA GLY A 388 -19.73 14.96 7.21
C GLY A 388 -19.05 14.38 5.98
N THR A 389 -17.75 14.03 6.03
CA THR A 389 -17.03 13.43 4.90
C THR A 389 -17.27 11.93 4.74
N GLU A 390 -17.66 11.27 5.83
CA GLU A 390 -18.06 9.85 5.85
C GLU A 390 -19.26 9.67 6.78
N ARG A 391 -20.03 8.59 6.54
CA ARG A 391 -21.18 8.25 7.36
C ARG A 391 -20.76 8.02 8.81
N GLY A 392 -21.35 8.77 9.74
CA GLY A 392 -21.07 8.69 11.17
C GLY A 392 -19.97 9.60 11.68
N ILE A 393 -19.30 10.38 10.81
CA ILE A 393 -18.33 11.39 11.20
C ILE A 393 -19.06 12.72 11.42
N THR A 394 -19.28 13.09 12.68
CA THR A 394 -20.00 14.30 13.09
C THR A 394 -19.09 15.44 13.53
N GLU A 395 -17.82 15.15 13.83
CA GLU A 395 -16.78 16.10 14.22
C GLU A 395 -15.43 15.68 13.63
N PRO A 396 -14.42 16.57 13.58
CA PRO A 396 -13.09 16.20 13.13
C PRO A 396 -12.53 15.01 13.92
N THR A 397 -12.21 13.92 13.22
CA THR A 397 -11.78 12.66 13.84
C THR A 397 -10.37 12.33 13.40
N PRO A 398 -9.41 12.17 14.35
CA PRO A 398 -8.05 11.79 14.03
C PRO A 398 -7.99 10.30 13.63
N THR A 399 -7.12 10.02 12.69
CA THR A 399 -6.74 8.66 12.29
C THR A 399 -5.23 8.53 12.42
N PHE A 400 -4.79 7.54 13.18
CA PHE A 400 -3.38 7.19 13.34
C PHE A 400 -3.14 5.80 12.77
N SER A 401 -2.28 5.71 11.77
CA SER A 401 -1.89 4.45 11.16
C SER A 401 -0.36 4.36 11.15
N ALA A 402 0.18 3.54 12.03
CA ALA A 402 1.62 3.41 12.20
C ALA A 402 2.33 3.21 10.86
N CYS A 403 3.38 3.98 10.61
CA CYS A 403 4.17 3.97 9.38
C CYS A 403 3.32 4.17 8.09
N PHE A 404 2.16 4.81 8.20
CA PHE A 404 1.16 4.99 7.13
C PHE A 404 0.64 3.68 6.53
N GLY A 405 0.78 2.56 7.24
CA GLY A 405 0.41 1.23 6.74
C GLY A 405 0.22 0.19 7.83
N ALA A 406 -0.37 0.55 8.98
CA ALA A 406 -0.49 -0.30 10.17
C ALA A 406 -1.02 -1.72 9.88
N ALA A 407 -2.00 -1.84 8.98
CA ALA A 407 -2.62 -3.13 8.63
C ALA A 407 -1.64 -4.13 7.99
N PHE A 408 -0.48 -3.67 7.52
CA PHE A 408 0.50 -4.48 6.79
C PHE A 408 1.79 -4.72 7.55
N LEU A 409 1.95 -4.14 8.74
CA LEU A 409 3.16 -4.26 9.54
C LEU A 409 3.19 -5.61 10.25
N SER A 410 4.18 -6.43 9.93
CA SER A 410 4.38 -7.73 10.55
C SER A 410 5.31 -7.68 11.76
N LEU A 411 6.21 -6.69 11.82
CA LEU A 411 7.15 -6.44 12.90
C LEU A 411 6.68 -5.26 13.76
N HIS A 412 7.31 -5.08 14.93
CA HIS A 412 7.05 -3.89 15.74
C HIS A 412 7.30 -2.61 14.93
N PRO A 413 6.40 -1.61 14.96
CA PRO A 413 6.49 -0.42 14.11
C PRO A 413 7.80 0.35 14.21
N THR A 414 8.45 0.36 15.39
CA THR A 414 9.75 1.01 15.57
C THR A 414 10.84 0.46 14.65
N LYS A 415 10.74 -0.80 14.22
CA LYS A 415 11.71 -1.40 13.29
C LYS A 415 11.67 -0.74 11.91
N TYR A 416 10.48 -0.40 11.43
CA TYR A 416 10.31 0.32 10.14
C TYR A 416 10.84 1.75 10.20
N ALA A 417 10.56 2.45 11.28
CA ALA A 417 11.06 3.81 11.51
C ALA A 417 12.59 3.83 11.61
N GLU A 418 13.18 2.87 12.30
CA GLU A 418 14.62 2.70 12.43
C GLU A 418 15.29 2.50 11.07
N GLU A 419 14.81 1.55 10.25
CA GLU A 419 15.39 1.26 8.94
C GLU A 419 15.22 2.44 7.96
N LEU A 420 14.07 3.12 7.97
CA LEU A 420 13.86 4.32 7.16
C LEU A 420 14.87 5.41 7.49
N VAL A 421 15.00 5.77 8.78
CA VAL A 421 15.88 6.87 9.19
C VAL A 421 17.35 6.50 9.03
N LYS A 422 17.72 5.24 9.22
CA LYS A 422 19.07 4.74 8.93
C LYS A 422 19.45 4.94 7.46
N LYS A 423 18.55 4.64 6.52
CA LYS A 423 18.77 4.92 5.08
C LYS A 423 18.85 6.42 4.80
N MET A 424 17.99 7.21 5.45
CA MET A 424 18.01 8.67 5.33
C MET A 424 19.32 9.29 5.80
N GLU A 425 19.80 8.92 6.98
CA GLU A 425 21.06 9.43 7.56
C GLU A 425 22.25 9.05 6.69
N ALA A 426 22.30 7.80 6.20
CA ALA A 426 23.37 7.33 5.32
C ALA A 426 23.45 8.11 3.99
N ASN A 427 22.36 8.72 3.55
CA ASN A 427 22.25 9.40 2.26
C ASN A 427 21.99 10.92 2.37
N GLY A 428 22.01 11.48 3.56
CA GLY A 428 21.79 12.91 3.79
C GLY A 428 20.37 13.36 3.43
N SER A 429 19.38 12.48 3.59
CA SER A 429 17.98 12.75 3.26
C SER A 429 17.31 13.59 4.35
N THR A 430 16.32 14.40 3.95
CA THR A 430 15.51 15.20 4.87
C THR A 430 14.04 14.82 4.75
N ALA A 431 13.34 14.77 5.88
CA ALA A 431 11.90 14.54 5.94
C ALA A 431 11.13 15.83 6.16
N TYR A 432 9.95 15.89 5.55
CA TYR A 432 9.01 17.01 5.63
C TYR A 432 7.62 16.49 5.95
N LEU A 433 6.92 17.13 6.90
CA LEU A 433 5.51 16.89 7.13
C LEU A 433 4.71 17.95 6.36
N VAL A 434 3.93 17.51 5.39
CA VAL A 434 3.12 18.37 4.53
C VAL A 434 1.66 18.19 4.85
N ASN A 435 1.01 19.27 5.30
CA ASN A 435 -0.42 19.28 5.60
C ASN A 435 -1.21 19.72 4.36
N THR A 436 -1.99 18.81 3.79
CA THR A 436 -2.91 19.07 2.68
C THR A 436 -4.36 19.30 3.15
N GLY A 437 -4.58 19.43 4.45
CA GLY A 437 -5.88 19.60 5.09
C GLY A 437 -6.32 21.05 5.19
N TRP A 438 -6.87 21.40 6.35
CA TRP A 438 -7.50 22.69 6.64
C TRP A 438 -6.63 23.56 7.54
N ASN A 439 -6.89 24.84 7.53
CA ASN A 439 -6.29 25.82 8.42
C ASN A 439 -7.35 26.62 9.20
N GLY A 440 -6.94 27.64 9.94
CA GLY A 440 -7.83 28.45 10.77
C GLY A 440 -8.92 29.22 10.03
N THR A 441 -8.82 29.38 8.72
CA THR A 441 -9.89 29.98 7.89
C THR A 441 -11.09 29.05 7.69
N GLY A 442 -10.99 27.78 8.11
CA GLY A 442 -11.98 26.74 7.83
C GLY A 442 -11.98 26.24 6.38
N LYS A 443 -11.02 26.67 5.58
CA LYS A 443 -10.83 26.23 4.19
C LYS A 443 -9.66 25.26 4.09
N ARG A 444 -9.76 24.35 3.14
CA ARG A 444 -8.65 23.46 2.79
C ARG A 444 -7.53 24.26 2.13
N ILE A 445 -6.28 23.94 2.48
CA ILE A 445 -5.09 24.49 1.83
C ILE A 445 -5.19 24.24 0.33
N SER A 446 -4.96 25.27 -0.48
CA SER A 446 -5.15 25.17 -1.92
C SER A 446 -4.18 24.17 -2.56
N ILE A 447 -4.63 23.54 -3.64
CA ILE A 447 -3.75 22.64 -4.40
C ILE A 447 -2.58 23.39 -5.01
N LYS A 448 -2.75 24.67 -5.34
CA LYS A 448 -1.70 25.55 -5.84
C LYS A 448 -0.60 25.75 -4.80
N ASP A 449 -0.98 26.08 -3.56
CA ASP A 449 0.00 26.27 -2.47
C ASP A 449 0.68 24.95 -2.11
N THR A 450 -0.08 23.84 -2.06
CA THR A 450 0.48 22.51 -1.81
C THR A 450 1.51 22.13 -2.88
N ARG A 451 1.22 22.35 -4.16
CA ARG A 451 2.18 22.10 -5.24
C ARG A 451 3.41 23.01 -5.14
N GLY A 452 3.22 24.29 -4.80
CA GLY A 452 4.33 25.22 -4.54
C GLY A 452 5.24 24.74 -3.41
N ILE A 453 4.66 24.19 -2.35
CA ILE A 453 5.41 23.59 -1.22
C ILE A 453 6.20 22.36 -1.71
N ILE A 454 5.56 21.46 -2.45
CA ILE A 454 6.23 20.27 -3.00
C ILE A 454 7.37 20.68 -3.93
N ASP A 455 7.15 21.64 -4.82
CA ASP A 455 8.21 22.18 -5.70
C ASP A 455 9.38 22.72 -4.90
N ALA A 456 9.11 23.49 -3.83
CA ALA A 456 10.16 24.05 -2.96
C ALA A 456 10.94 22.95 -2.17
N ILE A 457 10.29 21.84 -1.85
CA ILE A 457 10.97 20.66 -1.28
C ILE A 457 11.88 20.03 -2.33
N LEU A 458 11.35 19.78 -3.52
CA LEU A 458 12.04 19.05 -4.58
C LEU A 458 13.22 19.83 -5.16
N ASP A 459 13.11 21.15 -5.33
CA ASP A 459 14.20 22.01 -5.83
C ASP A 459 15.19 22.46 -4.73
N GLY A 460 14.90 22.13 -3.46
CA GLY A 460 15.74 22.47 -2.32
C GLY A 460 15.65 23.92 -1.85
N SER A 461 14.75 24.75 -2.39
CA SER A 461 14.58 26.15 -1.93
C SER A 461 14.09 26.23 -0.49
N ILE A 462 13.33 25.24 -0.01
CA ILE A 462 12.90 25.16 1.39
C ILE A 462 14.08 25.07 2.38
N ASP A 463 15.17 24.42 1.98
CA ASP A 463 16.35 24.21 2.84
C ASP A 463 17.16 25.50 3.02
N LYS A 464 16.91 26.50 2.18
CA LYS A 464 17.54 27.83 2.23
C LYS A 464 16.65 28.90 2.86
N ALA A 465 15.39 28.57 3.15
CA ALA A 465 14.44 29.49 3.71
C ALA A 465 14.75 29.82 5.18
N GLU A 466 14.48 31.06 5.59
CA GLU A 466 14.43 31.39 7.01
C GLU A 466 13.30 30.61 7.67
N THR A 467 13.54 30.15 8.90
CA THR A 467 12.61 29.30 9.63
C THR A 467 12.31 29.81 11.02
N LYS A 468 11.13 29.48 11.54
CA LYS A 468 10.75 29.68 12.93
C LYS A 468 10.19 28.39 13.53
N SER A 469 10.15 28.28 14.86
CA SER A 469 9.57 27.16 15.56
C SER A 469 8.09 27.39 15.86
N ILE A 470 7.29 26.33 15.81
CA ILE A 470 5.86 26.33 16.15
C ILE A 470 5.68 25.75 17.57
N PRO A 471 4.96 26.44 18.48
CA PRO A 471 4.71 25.95 19.83
C PRO A 471 4.09 24.55 19.87
N TYR A 472 4.29 23.84 20.97
CA TYR A 472 3.82 22.49 21.30
C TYR A 472 4.46 21.36 20.47
N PHE A 473 4.59 21.53 19.17
CA PHE A 473 5.14 20.52 18.24
C PHE A 473 6.64 20.72 17.99
N ASP A 474 7.16 21.88 18.27
CA ASP A 474 8.54 22.26 18.02
C ASP A 474 8.96 22.08 16.54
N PHE A 475 7.97 22.24 15.65
CA PHE A 475 8.19 22.13 14.21
C PHE A 475 8.95 23.33 13.67
N LYS A 476 9.94 23.07 12.85
CA LYS A 476 10.67 24.08 12.10
C LYS A 476 9.91 24.38 10.80
N VAL A 477 9.38 25.61 10.68
CA VAL A 477 8.58 26.04 9.54
C VAL A 477 9.24 27.18 8.78
N PRO A 478 9.20 27.18 7.43
CA PRO A 478 9.71 28.29 6.63
C PRO A 478 8.81 29.53 6.81
N THR A 479 9.42 30.70 6.76
CA THR A 479 8.70 31.99 6.83
C THR A 479 8.21 32.46 5.46
N ALA A 480 8.85 32.01 4.39
CA ALA A 480 8.46 32.28 3.00
C ALA A 480 8.95 31.16 2.09
N LEU A 481 8.19 30.85 1.04
CA LEU A 481 8.56 29.91 -0.02
C LEU A 481 8.14 30.48 -1.39
N PRO A 482 8.90 30.20 -2.47
CA PRO A 482 8.53 30.62 -3.81
C PRO A 482 7.15 30.06 -4.22
N GLY A 483 6.30 30.92 -4.75
CA GLY A 483 4.99 30.53 -5.28
C GLY A 483 3.95 30.12 -4.24
N VAL A 484 4.23 30.27 -2.95
CA VAL A 484 3.32 29.94 -1.83
C VAL A 484 2.92 31.22 -1.12
N ASP A 485 1.64 31.33 -0.75
CA ASP A 485 1.15 32.42 0.07
C ASP A 485 1.84 32.39 1.46
N PRO A 486 2.67 33.38 1.83
CA PRO A 486 3.38 33.35 3.08
C PRO A 486 2.47 33.44 4.32
N THR A 487 1.24 33.94 4.16
CA THR A 487 0.29 34.11 5.27
C THR A 487 -0.28 32.80 5.81
N ILE A 488 -0.13 31.70 5.07
CA ILE A 488 -0.59 30.37 5.49
C ILE A 488 0.49 29.54 6.19
N LEU A 489 1.76 29.90 6.04
CA LEU A 489 2.89 29.05 6.50
C LEU A 489 2.95 28.90 8.03
N ASP A 490 2.60 29.95 8.78
CA ASP A 490 2.34 29.83 10.20
C ASP A 490 0.83 29.65 10.43
N PRO A 491 0.38 28.51 10.94
CA PRO A 491 -1.07 28.25 11.08
C PRO A 491 -1.76 29.25 12.04
N ARG A 492 -1.03 29.86 12.96
CA ARG A 492 -1.57 30.88 13.88
C ARG A 492 -2.07 32.12 13.15
N ASP A 493 -1.41 32.51 12.07
CA ASP A 493 -1.75 33.66 11.24
C ASP A 493 -3.04 33.48 10.43
N THR A 494 -3.55 32.25 10.34
CA THR A 494 -4.82 31.94 9.67
C THR A 494 -6.05 32.12 10.56
N TYR A 495 -5.86 32.33 11.87
CA TYR A 495 -6.91 32.53 12.85
C TYR A 495 -7.13 34.02 13.11
N ALA A 496 -8.39 34.40 13.34
CA ALA A 496 -8.72 35.77 13.81
C ALA A 496 -8.22 36.01 15.24
N ASP A 497 -8.17 34.96 16.06
CA ASP A 497 -7.63 34.95 17.42
C ASP A 497 -6.69 33.77 17.59
N ALA A 498 -5.41 34.04 17.83
CA ALA A 498 -4.37 33.06 18.04
C ALA A 498 -4.63 32.12 19.24
N ALA A 499 -5.42 32.57 20.24
CA ALA A 499 -5.81 31.72 21.37
C ALA A 499 -6.67 30.51 20.95
N GLN A 500 -7.44 30.65 19.87
CA GLN A 500 -8.21 29.53 19.32
C GLN A 500 -7.29 28.46 18.75
N TRP A 501 -6.23 28.84 18.04
CA TRP A 501 -5.23 27.92 17.57
C TRP A 501 -4.55 27.19 18.74
N GLU A 502 -4.15 27.95 19.78
CA GLU A 502 -3.46 27.38 20.94
C GLU A 502 -4.29 26.29 21.63
N GLN A 503 -5.59 26.50 21.81
CA GLN A 503 -6.49 25.53 22.42
C GLN A 503 -6.56 24.24 21.57
N LYS A 504 -6.73 24.38 20.25
CA LYS A 504 -6.78 23.24 19.33
C LYS A 504 -5.44 22.52 19.23
N ALA A 505 -4.33 23.27 19.28
CA ALA A 505 -2.99 22.71 19.26
C ALA A 505 -2.70 21.86 20.49
N LYS A 506 -3.10 22.30 21.68
CA LYS A 506 -3.00 21.50 22.91
C LYS A 506 -3.83 20.21 22.82
N ASP A 507 -5.07 20.28 22.33
CA ASP A 507 -5.90 19.09 22.13
C ASP A 507 -5.28 18.09 21.15
N LEU A 508 -4.82 18.56 20.00
CA LEU A 508 -4.16 17.68 19.02
C LEU A 508 -2.84 17.10 19.56
N ALA A 509 -2.04 17.91 20.28
CA ALA A 509 -0.82 17.46 20.94
C ALA A 509 -1.10 16.31 21.92
N GLN A 510 -2.14 16.43 22.74
CA GLN A 510 -2.57 15.36 23.66
C GLN A 510 -2.96 14.06 22.91
N ARG A 511 -3.64 14.19 21.77
CA ARG A 511 -4.02 13.04 20.94
C ARG A 511 -2.81 12.32 20.37
N PHE A 512 -1.78 13.05 19.91
CA PHE A 512 -0.50 12.47 19.48
C PHE A 512 0.19 11.74 20.63
N ILE A 513 0.32 12.37 21.79
CA ILE A 513 0.96 11.80 22.98
C ILE A 513 0.25 10.50 23.38
N LYS A 514 -1.08 10.53 23.50
CA LYS A 514 -1.87 9.34 23.82
C LYS A 514 -1.72 8.22 22.79
N ASN A 515 -1.72 8.55 21.50
CA ASN A 515 -1.50 7.56 20.45
C ASN A 515 -0.10 6.93 20.53
N PHE A 516 0.90 7.71 20.91
CA PHE A 516 2.28 7.24 20.95
C PHE A 516 2.56 6.24 22.08
N ASP A 517 1.75 6.23 23.14
CA ASP A 517 1.91 5.32 24.29
C ASP A 517 2.04 3.85 23.86
N LYS A 518 1.34 3.44 22.80
CA LYS A 518 1.40 2.08 22.25
C LYS A 518 2.76 1.65 21.71
N PHE A 519 3.67 2.60 21.46
CA PHE A 519 5.03 2.32 20.96
C PHE A 519 6.08 2.29 22.06
N THR A 520 5.72 2.65 23.30
CA THR A 520 6.65 2.76 24.42
C THR A 520 6.94 1.42 25.12
N GLY A 521 6.42 0.31 24.59
CA GLY A 521 6.68 -1.04 25.10
C GLY A 521 8.13 -1.53 24.94
N ASN A 522 8.94 -0.85 24.11
CA ASN A 522 10.36 -1.14 23.93
C ASN A 522 11.21 0.13 24.10
N GLU A 523 12.53 -0.05 24.22
CA GLU A 523 13.47 1.06 24.45
C GLU A 523 13.53 2.04 23.28
N ALA A 524 13.41 1.55 22.03
CA ALA A 524 13.41 2.37 20.84
C ALA A 524 12.22 3.35 20.84
N GLY A 525 11.02 2.91 21.20
CA GLY A 525 9.84 3.75 21.33
C GLY A 525 9.95 4.75 22.50
N LYS A 526 10.42 4.30 23.66
CA LYS A 526 10.64 5.19 24.82
C LYS A 526 11.58 6.35 24.50
N ALA A 527 12.66 6.08 23.79
CA ALA A 527 13.65 7.09 23.40
C ALA A 527 13.08 8.21 22.51
N LEU A 528 11.97 7.95 21.82
CA LEU A 528 11.35 8.92 20.90
C LEU A 528 10.29 9.81 21.54
N VAL A 529 9.87 9.54 22.78
CA VAL A 529 8.81 10.32 23.45
C VAL A 529 9.14 11.83 23.48
N ALA A 530 10.41 12.17 23.70
CA ALA A 530 10.88 13.56 23.76
C ALA A 530 10.83 14.30 22.41
N ALA A 531 10.72 13.58 21.29
CA ALA A 531 10.60 14.15 19.94
C ALA A 531 9.16 14.51 19.57
N GLY A 532 8.19 14.05 20.35
CA GLY A 532 6.79 14.36 20.19
C GLY A 532 6.37 15.72 20.75
N PRO A 533 5.06 16.03 20.69
CA PRO A 533 4.53 17.25 21.23
C PRO A 533 4.76 17.39 22.74
N LYS A 534 4.88 18.65 23.20
CA LYS A 534 5.02 19.03 24.61
C LYS A 534 3.87 19.97 24.99
N LEU A 535 3.28 19.76 26.17
CA LEU A 535 2.18 20.57 26.70
C LEU A 535 2.66 21.65 27.65
#